data_9aa5601c06b925ce951143172ca35274
#
_entry.id   9aa5601c06b925ce951143172ca35274
#
_cell.length_a   1.000
_cell.length_b   1.000
_cell.length_c   1.000
_cell.angle_alpha   90.00
_cell.angle_beta   90.00
_cell.angle_gamma   90.00
#
_symmetry.space_group_name_H-M   'P 1'
#
loop_
_entity.id
_entity.type
_entity.pdbx_description
1 polymer ?
#
loop_
_entity_poly.entity_id
_entity_poly.type
_entity_poly.pdbx_seq_one_letter_code
_entity_poly.pdbx_strand_id
1 'polypeptide(L)'
;MQKHPERHFNYQLIIESILVGALASLGAVGYRFLLTYASDLSVWMYSQRHALAIVASLVFLIAAAKLTAWLLSYAPYSGGSGIPQVMGEFSGLMKMRSLRIIVSKYLGGLLSMIAGMSLGREGPSIQIGAAMGKWLSLIHI
;
A
#
# COMPACT_ATOMS: atom_id res chain seq x y z
N MET A 1 18.29 36.95 -22.56
CA MET A 1 17.43 37.29 -21.41
C MET A 1 16.18 36.40 -21.46
N GLN A 2 16.20 35.26 -20.76
CA GLN A 2 14.99 34.42 -20.63
C GLN A 2 14.08 35.08 -19.58
N LYS A 3 12.90 35.52 -20.02
CA LYS A 3 11.84 35.95 -19.12
C LYS A 3 11.40 34.74 -18.29
N HIS A 4 11.74 34.69 -16.99
CA HIS A 4 11.11 33.81 -16.05
C HIS A 4 9.62 34.11 -16.02
N PRO A 5 8.71 33.17 -16.31
CA PRO A 5 7.28 33.39 -16.12
C PRO A 5 7.05 33.67 -14.63
N GLU A 6 6.41 34.80 -14.33
CA GLU A 6 5.94 35.15 -13.01
C GLU A 6 5.08 33.99 -12.50
N ARG A 7 5.55 33.27 -11.46
CA ARG A 7 4.77 32.22 -10.81
C ARG A 7 3.66 32.92 -10.02
N HIS A 8 2.51 33.08 -10.62
CA HIS A 8 1.31 33.48 -9.87
C HIS A 8 1.09 32.43 -8.76
N PHE A 9 1.12 32.87 -7.52
CA PHE A 9 0.91 32.04 -6.34
C PHE A 9 -0.53 31.53 -6.38
N ASN A 10 -0.72 30.24 -6.68
CA ASN A 10 -2.04 29.66 -6.88
C ASN A 10 -2.52 29.05 -5.57
N TYR A 11 -3.32 29.80 -4.82
CA TYR A 11 -3.90 29.37 -3.53
C TYR A 11 -4.70 28.06 -3.67
N GLN A 12 -5.35 27.84 -4.79
CA GLN A 12 -6.07 26.59 -5.08
C GLN A 12 -5.13 25.38 -5.06
N LEU A 13 -3.98 25.47 -5.70
CA LEU A 13 -2.98 24.41 -5.71
C LEU A 13 -2.50 24.04 -4.30
N ILE A 14 -2.39 25.02 -3.41
CA ILE A 14 -1.97 24.77 -2.01
C ILE A 14 -3.05 24.01 -1.26
N ILE A 15 -4.30 24.45 -1.37
CA ILE A 15 -5.43 23.79 -0.71
C ILE A 15 -5.56 22.35 -1.21
N GLU A 16 -5.51 22.14 -2.52
CA GLU A 16 -5.55 20.81 -3.13
C GLU A 16 -4.40 19.92 -2.64
N SER A 17 -3.18 20.45 -2.58
CA SER A 17 -2.01 19.72 -2.10
C SER A 17 -2.15 19.32 -0.63
N ILE A 18 -2.70 20.18 0.22
CA ILE A 18 -2.96 19.89 1.63
C ILE A 18 -4.02 18.79 1.76
N LEU A 19 -5.11 18.86 1.01
CA LEU A 19 -6.18 17.86 1.03
C LEU A 19 -5.66 16.49 0.54
N VAL A 20 -4.94 16.48 -0.57
CA VAL A 20 -4.33 15.25 -1.11
C VAL A 20 -3.33 14.65 -0.11
N GLY A 21 -2.48 15.48 0.49
CA GLY A 21 -1.52 15.05 1.51
C GLY A 21 -2.20 14.47 2.76
N ALA A 22 -3.26 15.13 3.25
CA ALA A 22 -4.03 14.67 4.41
C ALA A 22 -4.70 13.30 4.14
N LEU A 23 -5.36 13.14 2.99
CA LEU A 23 -6.02 11.89 2.63
C LEU A 23 -5.02 10.76 2.38
N ALA A 24 -3.91 11.04 1.70
CA ALA A 24 -2.84 10.08 1.47
C ALA A 24 -2.20 9.61 2.79
N SER A 25 -1.98 10.55 3.74
CA SER A 25 -1.45 10.21 5.06
C SER A 25 -2.42 9.39 5.89
N LEU A 26 -3.73 9.69 5.85
CA LEU A 26 -4.75 8.86 6.51
C LEU A 26 -4.74 7.43 5.99
N GLY A 27 -4.62 7.23 4.69
CA GLY A 27 -4.48 5.89 4.10
C GLY A 27 -3.22 5.16 4.58
N ALA A 28 -2.08 5.83 4.58
CA ALA A 28 -0.83 5.23 5.06
C ALA A 28 -0.87 4.89 6.56
N VAL A 29 -1.42 5.80 7.38
CA VAL A 29 -1.59 5.58 8.83
C VAL A 29 -2.58 4.45 9.10
N GLY A 30 -3.73 4.44 8.41
CA GLY A 30 -4.70 3.35 8.50
C GLY A 30 -4.09 1.99 8.17
N TYR A 31 -3.28 1.92 7.11
CA TYR A 31 -2.55 0.70 6.77
C TYR A 31 -1.61 0.25 7.89
N ARG A 32 -0.80 1.16 8.45
CA ARG A 32 0.12 0.83 9.57
C ARG A 32 -0.62 0.34 10.80
N PHE A 33 -1.75 0.95 11.12
CA PHE A 33 -2.61 0.54 12.23
C PHE A 33 -3.13 -0.88 12.04
N LEU A 34 -3.68 -1.18 10.86
CA LEU A 34 -4.16 -2.53 10.53
C LEU A 34 -3.03 -3.58 10.56
N LEU A 35 -1.82 -3.23 10.13
CA LEU A 35 -0.66 -4.12 10.23
C LEU A 35 -0.30 -4.47 11.68
N THR A 36 -0.50 -3.56 12.62
CA THR A 36 -0.27 -3.83 14.05
C THR A 36 -1.24 -4.90 14.55
N TYR A 37 -2.54 -4.76 14.25
CA TYR A 37 -3.52 -5.79 14.60
C TYR A 37 -3.26 -7.13 13.89
N ALA A 38 -2.84 -7.09 12.63
CA ALA A 38 -2.47 -8.28 11.88
C ALA A 38 -1.27 -9.01 12.53
N SER A 39 -0.30 -8.24 13.04
CA SER A 39 0.85 -8.77 13.80
C SER A 39 0.42 -9.44 15.09
N ASP A 40 -0.45 -8.79 15.87
CA ASP A 40 -0.96 -9.34 17.13
C ASP A 40 -1.77 -10.61 16.88
N LEU A 41 -2.58 -10.65 15.84
CA LEU A 41 -3.32 -11.84 15.43
C LEU A 41 -2.37 -12.98 15.02
N SER A 42 -1.29 -12.67 14.32
CA SER A 42 -0.24 -13.62 13.96
C SER A 42 0.38 -14.24 15.22
N VAL A 43 0.81 -13.42 16.17
CA VAL A 43 1.39 -13.88 17.42
C VAL A 43 0.40 -14.78 18.19
N TRP A 44 -0.86 -14.37 18.30
CA TRP A 44 -1.91 -15.17 18.93
C TRP A 44 -2.11 -16.51 18.23
N MET A 45 -2.20 -16.54 16.90
CA MET A 45 -2.40 -17.75 16.11
C MET A 45 -1.26 -18.75 16.28
N TYR A 46 -0.01 -18.29 16.28
CA TYR A 46 1.17 -19.15 16.43
C TYR A 46 1.52 -19.49 17.88
N SER A 47 0.90 -18.84 18.87
CA SER A 47 1.04 -19.20 20.29
C SER A 47 0.26 -20.47 20.65
N GLN A 48 -0.71 -20.88 19.85
CA GLN A 48 -1.53 -22.06 20.06
C GLN A 48 -0.73 -23.34 19.74
N ARG A 49 -0.56 -24.20 20.74
CA ARG A 49 0.28 -25.43 20.65
C ARG A 49 -0.52 -26.71 20.42
N HIS A 50 -1.81 -26.63 20.13
CA HIS A 50 -2.64 -27.79 19.86
C HIS A 50 -2.45 -28.28 18.42
N ALA A 51 -2.44 -29.59 18.20
CA ALA A 51 -2.25 -30.17 16.87
C ALA A 51 -3.22 -29.60 15.82
N LEU A 52 -4.49 -29.41 16.19
CA LEU A 52 -5.50 -28.80 15.33
C LEU A 52 -5.12 -27.36 14.93
N ALA A 53 -4.59 -26.56 15.84
CA ALA A 53 -4.18 -25.19 15.57
C ALA A 53 -2.98 -25.15 14.61
N ILE A 54 -2.04 -26.08 14.75
CA ILE A 54 -0.89 -26.19 13.84
C ILE A 54 -1.37 -26.51 12.42
N VAL A 55 -2.26 -27.49 12.26
CA VAL A 55 -2.83 -27.84 10.96
C VAL A 55 -3.62 -26.65 10.37
N ALA A 56 -4.44 -25.97 11.17
CA ALA A 56 -5.18 -24.81 10.73
C ALA A 56 -4.25 -23.66 10.26
N SER A 57 -3.15 -23.43 10.98
CA SER A 57 -2.14 -22.43 10.61
C SER A 57 -1.46 -22.78 9.28
N LEU A 58 -1.13 -24.04 9.04
CA LEU A 58 -0.54 -24.50 7.77
C LEU A 58 -1.53 -24.30 6.60
N VAL A 59 -2.79 -24.67 6.78
CA VAL A 59 -3.84 -24.46 5.77
C VAL A 59 -4.00 -22.97 5.48
N PHE A 60 -4.02 -22.13 6.53
CA PHE A 60 -4.08 -20.67 6.37
C PHE A 60 -2.88 -20.12 5.60
N LEU A 61 -1.66 -20.57 5.90
CA LEU A 61 -0.45 -20.17 5.17
C LEU A 61 -0.56 -20.46 3.66
N ILE A 62 -1.02 -21.64 3.30
CA ILE A 62 -1.19 -22.03 1.89
C ILE A 62 -2.26 -21.16 1.22
N ALA A 63 -3.37 -20.92 1.90
CA ALA A 63 -4.45 -20.07 1.40
C ALA A 63 -3.98 -18.61 1.23
N ALA A 64 -3.30 -18.06 2.22
CA ALA A 64 -2.74 -16.72 2.19
C ALA A 64 -1.71 -16.55 1.06
N ALA A 65 -0.83 -17.53 0.85
CA ALA A 65 0.13 -17.51 -0.24
C ALA A 65 -0.56 -17.50 -1.62
N LYS A 66 -1.56 -18.35 -1.83
CA LYS A 66 -2.34 -18.40 -3.09
C LYS A 66 -3.09 -17.08 -3.32
N LEU A 67 -3.71 -16.53 -2.28
CA LEU A 67 -4.46 -15.28 -2.40
C LEU A 67 -3.53 -14.09 -2.66
N THR A 68 -2.37 -14.05 -2.02
CA THR A 68 -1.35 -13.03 -2.28
C THR A 68 -0.80 -13.14 -3.71
N ALA A 69 -0.53 -14.35 -4.20
CA ALA A 69 -0.11 -14.56 -5.59
C ALA A 69 -1.19 -14.10 -6.58
N TRP A 70 -2.46 -14.37 -6.30
CA TRP A 70 -3.58 -13.88 -7.11
C TRP A 70 -3.66 -12.34 -7.09
N LEU A 71 -3.52 -11.69 -5.92
CA LEU A 71 -3.49 -10.23 -5.80
C LEU A 71 -2.34 -9.62 -6.59
N LEU A 72 -1.17 -10.27 -6.62
CA LEU A 72 -0.04 -9.83 -7.43
C LEU A 72 -0.32 -9.95 -8.94
N SER A 73 -1.01 -10.98 -9.38
CA SER A 73 -1.43 -11.11 -10.79
C SER A 73 -2.48 -10.05 -11.17
N TYR A 74 -3.37 -9.69 -10.23
CA TYR A 74 -4.37 -8.64 -10.42
C TYR A 74 -3.76 -7.23 -10.47
N ALA A 75 -2.69 -6.98 -9.71
CA ALA A 75 -1.96 -5.72 -9.66
C ALA A 75 -0.43 -5.96 -9.70
N PRO A 76 0.16 -6.22 -10.88
CA PRO A 76 1.56 -6.64 -11.01
C PRO A 76 2.57 -5.69 -10.36
N TYR A 77 2.27 -4.39 -10.31
CA TYR A 77 3.14 -3.38 -9.70
C TYR A 77 2.96 -3.24 -8.18
N SER A 78 2.11 -4.07 -7.56
CA SER A 78 1.94 -4.08 -6.10
C SER A 78 3.00 -4.94 -5.38
N GLY A 79 3.86 -5.67 -6.09
CA GLY A 79 4.92 -6.48 -5.50
C GLY A 79 6.07 -5.66 -4.92
N GLY A 80 6.82 -6.26 -3.99
CA GLY A 80 8.01 -5.67 -3.38
C GLY A 80 7.72 -4.44 -2.50
N SER A 81 8.74 -3.60 -2.31
CA SER A 81 8.62 -2.38 -1.49
C SER A 81 7.69 -1.32 -2.08
N GLY A 82 7.56 -1.28 -3.40
CA GLY A 82 6.76 -0.28 -4.11
C GLY A 82 7.49 1.04 -4.41
N ILE A 83 8.65 1.30 -3.79
CA ILE A 83 9.42 2.52 -4.02
C ILE A 83 9.90 2.63 -5.48
N PRO A 84 10.52 1.60 -6.07
CA PRO A 84 10.93 1.64 -7.48
C PRO A 84 9.77 1.87 -8.44
N GLN A 85 8.59 1.31 -8.14
CA GLN A 85 7.39 1.46 -8.94
C GLN A 85 6.87 2.91 -8.90
N VAL A 86 6.87 3.53 -7.73
CA VAL A 86 6.51 4.95 -7.57
C VAL A 86 7.48 5.84 -8.33
N MET A 87 8.78 5.59 -8.22
CA MET A 87 9.80 6.33 -8.98
C MET A 87 9.65 6.14 -10.48
N GLY A 88 9.38 4.91 -10.94
CA GLY A 88 9.12 4.61 -12.35
C GLY A 88 7.88 5.31 -12.89
N GLU A 89 6.84 5.49 -12.08
CA GLU A 89 5.65 6.24 -12.47
C GLU A 89 5.93 7.75 -12.56
N PHE A 90 6.63 8.32 -11.59
CA PHE A 90 7.05 9.74 -11.64
C PHE A 90 7.96 10.04 -12.84
N SER A 91 8.78 9.08 -13.24
CA SER A 91 9.64 9.19 -14.43
C SER A 91 8.89 8.94 -15.76
N GLY A 92 7.58 8.65 -15.71
CA GLY A 92 6.78 8.34 -16.90
C GLY A 92 7.04 6.97 -17.54
N LEU A 93 7.88 6.14 -16.90
CA LEU A 93 8.26 4.81 -17.40
C LEU A 93 7.19 3.74 -17.14
N MET A 94 6.29 3.99 -16.19
CA MET A 94 5.25 3.04 -15.76
C MET A 94 3.91 3.76 -15.60
N LYS A 95 2.83 2.99 -15.77
CA LYS A 95 1.46 3.45 -15.49
C LYS A 95 0.81 2.51 -14.50
N MET A 96 0.65 2.95 -13.25
CA MET A 96 0.01 2.16 -12.21
C MET A 96 -1.48 2.49 -12.10
N ARG A 97 -2.30 1.46 -11.86
CA ARG A 97 -3.73 1.62 -11.55
C ARG A 97 -3.89 1.81 -10.05
N SER A 98 -4.06 3.05 -9.59
CA SER A 98 -4.05 3.44 -8.18
C SER A 98 -4.95 2.57 -7.29
N LEU A 99 -6.22 2.38 -7.62
CA LEU A 99 -7.15 1.57 -6.81
C LEU A 99 -6.71 0.11 -6.69
N ARG A 100 -6.21 -0.50 -7.78
CA ARG A 100 -5.74 -1.89 -7.73
C ARG A 100 -4.51 -2.03 -6.83
N ILE A 101 -3.60 -1.07 -6.89
CA ILE A 101 -2.42 -1.04 -6.03
C ILE A 101 -2.82 -0.91 -4.56
N ILE A 102 -3.71 0.04 -4.24
CA ILE A 102 -4.19 0.24 -2.87
C ILE A 102 -4.79 -1.05 -2.31
N VAL A 103 -5.77 -1.63 -3.01
CA VAL A 103 -6.44 -2.87 -2.57
C VAL A 103 -5.45 -4.01 -2.41
N SER A 104 -4.58 -4.25 -3.41
CA SER A 104 -3.62 -5.34 -3.36
C SER A 104 -2.58 -5.16 -2.25
N LYS A 105 -2.13 -3.93 -1.98
CA LYS A 105 -1.20 -3.64 -0.89
C LYS A 105 -1.84 -3.84 0.48
N TYR A 106 -3.07 -3.35 0.68
CA TYR A 106 -3.78 -3.54 1.93
C TYR A 106 -4.02 -5.03 2.22
N LEU A 107 -4.66 -5.73 1.30
CA LEU A 107 -5.01 -7.13 1.50
C LEU A 107 -3.77 -8.04 1.53
N GLY A 108 -2.88 -7.89 0.57
CA GLY A 108 -1.66 -8.70 0.49
C GLY A 108 -0.72 -8.47 1.68
N GLY A 109 -0.59 -7.22 2.13
CA GLY A 109 0.20 -6.88 3.32
C GLY A 109 -0.38 -7.45 4.60
N LEU A 110 -1.71 -7.32 4.81
CA LEU A 110 -2.39 -7.89 5.98
C LEU A 110 -2.29 -9.41 6.00
N LEU A 111 -2.58 -10.08 4.89
CA LEU A 111 -2.48 -11.53 4.77
C LEU A 111 -1.06 -12.02 5.07
N SER A 112 -0.06 -11.36 4.50
CA SER A 112 1.33 -11.73 4.73
C SER A 112 1.77 -11.51 6.18
N MET A 113 1.29 -10.43 6.83
CA MET A 113 1.58 -10.16 8.23
C MET A 113 0.92 -11.18 9.17
N ILE A 114 -0.35 -11.54 8.93
CA ILE A 114 -1.04 -12.60 9.68
C ILE A 114 -0.34 -13.95 9.47
N ALA A 115 0.16 -14.19 8.26
CA ALA A 115 0.95 -15.37 7.93
C ALA A 115 2.35 -15.41 8.61
N GLY A 116 2.69 -14.40 9.43
CA GLY A 116 3.95 -14.34 10.18
C GLY A 116 5.14 -13.87 9.35
N MET A 117 4.91 -13.32 8.15
CA MET A 117 5.99 -12.78 7.33
C MET A 117 6.44 -11.42 7.86
N SER A 118 7.76 -11.24 7.96
CA SER A 118 8.35 -9.95 8.33
C SER A 118 8.32 -8.98 7.13
N LEU A 119 7.28 -8.16 7.05
CA LEU A 119 7.13 -7.14 6.02
C LEU A 119 7.57 -5.77 6.51
N GLY A 120 8.42 -5.12 5.72
CA GLY A 120 8.74 -3.72 5.93
C GLY A 120 7.49 -2.85 5.77
N ARG A 121 7.25 -1.97 6.75
CA ARG A 121 6.05 -1.10 6.78
C ARG A 121 6.20 0.16 5.92
N GLU A 122 7.44 0.55 5.61
CA GLU A 122 7.75 1.83 4.97
C GLU A 122 7.43 1.82 3.47
N GLY A 123 7.93 0.85 2.74
CA GLY A 123 7.71 0.76 1.30
C GLY A 123 6.25 0.71 0.88
N PRO A 124 5.43 -0.20 1.45
CA PRO A 124 4.00 -0.22 1.18
C PRO A 124 3.27 1.08 1.53
N SER A 125 3.65 1.75 2.64
CA SER A 125 3.05 3.04 3.02
C SER A 125 3.33 4.14 1.99
N ILE A 126 4.56 4.18 1.44
CA ILE A 126 4.93 5.13 0.37
C ILE A 126 4.11 4.85 -0.90
N GLN A 127 3.98 3.59 -1.31
CA GLN A 127 3.23 3.25 -2.51
C GLN A 127 1.73 3.51 -2.36
N ILE A 128 1.15 3.25 -1.18
CA ILE A 128 -0.25 3.56 -0.87
C ILE A 128 -0.46 5.08 -0.91
N GLY A 129 0.40 5.85 -0.26
CA GLY A 129 0.32 7.31 -0.26
C GLY A 129 0.39 7.89 -1.68
N ALA A 130 1.35 7.45 -2.50
CA ALA A 130 1.49 7.87 -3.89
C ALA A 130 0.25 7.47 -4.74
N ALA A 131 -0.26 6.24 -4.57
CA ALA A 131 -1.43 5.77 -5.29
C ALA A 131 -2.71 6.53 -4.89
N MET A 132 -2.87 6.89 -3.62
CA MET A 132 -3.99 7.71 -3.14
C MET A 132 -3.89 9.14 -3.67
N GLY A 133 -2.71 9.76 -3.60
CA GLY A 133 -2.48 11.08 -4.15
C GLY A 133 -2.82 11.14 -5.64
N LYS A 134 -2.34 10.17 -6.42
CA LYS A 134 -2.67 10.06 -7.83
C LYS A 134 -4.17 9.86 -8.08
N TRP A 135 -4.82 9.00 -7.31
CA TRP A 135 -6.25 8.74 -7.47
C TRP A 135 -7.09 9.99 -7.24
N LEU A 136 -6.76 10.76 -6.22
CA LEU A 136 -7.42 12.05 -5.92
C LEU A 136 -7.16 13.09 -7.00
N SER A 137 -5.92 13.20 -7.48
CA SER A 137 -5.55 14.08 -8.59
C SER A 137 -6.34 13.75 -9.88
N LEU A 138 -6.56 12.47 -10.19
CA LEU A 138 -7.34 12.05 -11.36
C LEU A 138 -8.85 12.34 -11.24
N ILE A 139 -9.38 12.54 -10.05
CA ILE A 139 -10.79 12.90 -9.82
C ILE A 139 -11.00 14.42 -9.96
N HIS A 140 -9.96 15.22 -9.74
CA HIS A 140 -10.06 16.69 -9.66
C HIS A 140 -9.40 17.43 -10.83
N ILE A 141 -8.72 16.72 -11.72
CA ILE A 141 -8.14 17.26 -12.96
C ILE A 141 -8.86 16.64 -14.16
#